data_006b87ca77a21f1ec7287c02b8a13bed
#
_entry.id   006b87ca77a21f1ec7287c02b8a13bed
#
_cell.length_a   1.000
_cell.length_b   1.000
_cell.length_c   1.000
_cell.angle_alpha   90.00
_cell.angle_beta   90.00
_cell.angle_gamma   90.00
#
_symmetry.space_group_name_H-M   'P 1'
#
loop_
_entity.id
_entity.type
_entity.pdbx_description
1 polymer ?
#
loop_
_entity_poly.entity_id
_entity_poly.type
_entity_poly.pdbx_seq_one_letter_code
_entity_poly.pdbx_strand_id
1 'polypeptide(L)'
;MTQESVFDTSTPLPLNLEGVGVSFCFTFLHNRHMNILQKIFTDYYEEIKYTLHPRSSEMENIEKMINCGDPSFGGAMYGCPHCGKLKFVPFRCHSRFCPTCGNKYSMERSTSMSFKLINVPHR
;
A
#
# COMPACT_ATOMS: atom_id res chain seq x y z
N MET A 1 -19.25 -20.92 28.39
CA MET A 1 -17.88 -20.49 28.61
C MET A 1 -17.08 -20.90 27.39
N THR A 2 -17.02 -20.05 26.41
CA THR A 2 -16.27 -20.24 25.16
C THR A 2 -15.24 -19.13 25.07
N GLN A 3 -13.97 -19.54 25.23
CA GLN A 3 -12.83 -18.63 25.06
C GLN A 3 -12.58 -18.42 23.58
N GLU A 4 -12.76 -17.20 23.12
CA GLU A 4 -12.23 -16.75 21.85
C GLU A 4 -10.71 -16.58 21.97
N SER A 5 -10.00 -17.45 21.28
CA SER A 5 -8.57 -17.33 21.12
C SER A 5 -8.27 -16.24 20.08
N VAL A 6 -7.80 -15.11 20.58
CA VAL A 6 -7.20 -14.03 19.80
C VAL A 6 -5.95 -14.57 19.11
N PHE A 7 -5.99 -14.64 17.79
CA PHE A 7 -4.88 -15.07 16.96
C PHE A 7 -4.00 -13.85 16.64
N ASP A 8 -3.08 -13.57 17.55
CA ASP A 8 -1.99 -12.63 17.35
C ASP A 8 -0.82 -13.37 16.70
N THR A 9 -0.67 -13.23 15.40
CA THR A 9 0.53 -13.72 14.70
C THR A 9 1.02 -12.68 13.71
N SER A 10 1.59 -11.61 14.25
CA SER A 10 2.38 -10.66 13.49
C SER A 10 3.78 -10.58 14.05
N THR A 11 4.55 -11.67 13.90
CA THR A 11 6.00 -11.60 14.06
C THR A 11 6.63 -11.71 12.68
N PRO A 12 7.25 -10.65 12.16
CA PRO A 12 8.09 -10.77 10.98
C PRO A 12 9.40 -11.45 11.37
N LEU A 13 9.68 -12.59 10.75
CA LEU A 13 10.98 -13.24 10.84
C LEU A 13 12.04 -12.40 10.13
N PRO A 14 13.15 -12.06 10.76
CA PRO A 14 14.28 -11.45 10.09
C PRO A 14 15.00 -12.50 9.26
N LEU A 15 14.83 -12.48 7.95
CA LEU A 15 15.66 -13.25 7.04
C LEU A 15 16.95 -12.48 6.77
N ASN A 16 17.96 -12.81 7.56
CA ASN A 16 19.35 -12.49 7.25
C ASN A 16 19.80 -13.46 6.16
N LEU A 17 19.78 -13.01 4.91
CA LEU A 17 20.28 -13.74 3.75
C LEU A 17 21.56 -13.08 3.25
N GLU A 18 22.65 -13.26 4.01
CA GLU A 18 23.98 -13.11 3.45
C GLU A 18 24.35 -14.45 2.75
N GLY A 19 24.57 -14.37 1.44
CA GLY A 19 25.35 -15.32 0.71
C GLY A 19 24.67 -16.47 0.00
N VAL A 20 23.64 -16.24 -0.79
CA VAL A 20 23.31 -17.14 -1.91
C VAL A 20 23.01 -16.27 -3.13
N GLY A 21 23.86 -16.37 -4.14
CA GLY A 21 23.68 -15.75 -5.44
C GLY A 21 22.45 -16.33 -6.12
N VAL A 22 21.30 -15.76 -5.85
CA VAL A 22 20.07 -16.05 -6.58
C VAL A 22 19.86 -14.96 -7.63
N SER A 23 20.52 -15.20 -8.75
CA SER A 23 20.13 -14.63 -10.05
C SER A 23 18.75 -15.18 -10.49
N PHE A 24 17.85 -15.34 -9.52
CA PHE A 24 16.54 -15.94 -9.76
C PHE A 24 15.47 -15.05 -9.17
N CYS A 25 15.18 -13.99 -9.79
CA CYS A 25 13.88 -13.30 -9.69
C CYS A 25 13.83 -11.95 -10.39
N PHE A 26 14.68 -11.72 -11.39
CA PHE A 26 14.61 -10.46 -12.13
C PHE A 26 13.61 -10.50 -13.29
N THR A 27 12.87 -11.58 -13.47
CA THR A 27 11.84 -11.69 -14.52
C THR A 27 10.41 -11.59 -14.01
N PHE A 28 10.21 -11.27 -12.72
CA PHE A 28 8.92 -10.73 -12.27
C PHE A 28 8.87 -9.20 -12.48
N LEU A 29 9.53 -8.78 -13.53
CA LEU A 29 9.42 -7.45 -14.09
C LEU A 29 8.00 -7.20 -14.51
N HIS A 30 7.25 -6.65 -13.54
CA HIS A 30 6.92 -5.27 -13.80
C HIS A 30 5.76 -5.06 -14.75
N ASN A 31 4.66 -5.76 -14.51
CA ASN A 31 3.39 -5.14 -14.85
C ASN A 31 2.92 -4.31 -13.63
N ARG A 32 3.76 -3.35 -13.25
CA ARG A 32 3.39 -2.31 -12.29
C ARG A 32 2.31 -1.49 -12.96
N HIS A 33 1.07 -1.81 -12.67
CA HIS A 33 -0.06 -1.00 -13.09
C HIS A 33 0.01 0.32 -12.32
N MET A 34 0.89 1.20 -12.79
CA MET A 34 1.03 2.53 -12.23
C MET A 34 -0.26 3.30 -12.50
N ASN A 35 -0.80 3.87 -11.45
CA ASN A 35 -1.90 4.81 -11.57
C ASN A 35 -1.46 6.03 -12.40
N ILE A 36 -2.35 6.60 -13.19
CA ILE A 36 -2.05 7.76 -14.03
C ILE A 36 -1.48 8.94 -13.24
N LEU A 37 -1.97 9.17 -12.02
CA LEU A 37 -1.42 10.20 -11.14
C LEU A 37 0.00 9.88 -10.66
N GLN A 38 0.29 8.62 -10.35
CA GLN A 38 1.66 8.20 -10.02
C GLN A 38 2.61 8.51 -11.17
N LYS A 39 2.19 8.23 -12.41
CA LYS A 39 2.97 8.51 -13.60
C LYS A 39 3.21 10.02 -13.77
N ILE A 40 2.15 10.83 -13.68
CA ILE A 40 2.25 12.29 -13.81
C ILE A 40 3.23 12.84 -12.76
N PHE A 41 3.08 12.46 -11.49
CA PHE A 41 3.97 12.95 -10.43
C PHE A 41 5.40 12.40 -10.54
N THR A 42 5.60 11.23 -11.13
CA THR A 42 6.95 10.73 -11.41
C THR A 42 7.63 11.53 -12.52
N ASP A 43 6.89 11.82 -13.59
CA ASP A 43 7.42 12.52 -14.76
C ASP A 43 7.73 14.01 -14.45
N TYR A 44 6.93 14.64 -13.61
CA TYR A 44 7.05 16.07 -13.25
C TYR A 44 7.59 16.33 -11.85
N TYR A 45 8.16 15.32 -11.19
CA TYR A 45 8.61 15.42 -9.79
C TYR A 45 9.61 16.56 -9.55
N GLU A 46 10.64 16.63 -10.38
CA GLU A 46 11.69 17.66 -10.26
C GLU A 46 11.13 19.06 -10.56
N GLU A 47 10.30 19.20 -11.57
CA GLU A 47 9.68 20.47 -11.93
C GLU A 47 8.79 20.99 -10.80
N ILE A 48 7.97 20.12 -10.21
CA ILE A 48 7.11 20.46 -9.07
C ILE A 48 7.94 20.95 -7.89
N LYS A 49 9.02 20.24 -7.58
CA LYS A 49 9.91 20.55 -6.47
C LYS A 49 10.56 21.93 -6.60
N TYR A 50 11.05 22.27 -7.80
CA TYR A 50 11.78 23.52 -8.02
C TYR A 50 10.88 24.72 -8.37
N THR A 51 9.74 24.49 -9.01
CA THR A 51 8.86 25.56 -9.45
C THR A 51 7.85 25.96 -8.39
N LEU A 52 7.21 24.99 -7.74
CA LEU A 52 6.11 25.25 -6.80
C LEU A 52 6.58 25.37 -5.33
N HIS A 53 7.80 24.96 -5.02
CA HIS A 53 8.35 24.98 -3.64
C HIS A 53 7.35 24.44 -2.60
N PRO A 54 6.84 23.22 -2.77
CA PRO A 54 5.83 22.67 -1.87
C PRO A 54 6.41 22.45 -0.46
N ARG A 55 5.54 22.39 0.52
CA ARG A 55 5.94 22.09 1.91
C ARG A 55 6.53 20.68 1.99
N SER A 56 7.41 20.46 2.95
CA SER A 56 8.03 19.15 3.16
C SER A 56 7.01 18.02 3.35
N SER A 57 5.90 18.29 4.04
CA SER A 57 4.80 17.34 4.22
C SER A 57 4.08 16.98 2.92
N GLU A 58 3.98 17.91 1.97
CA GLU A 58 3.40 17.66 0.66
C GLU A 58 4.33 16.81 -0.19
N MET A 59 5.62 17.11 -0.16
CA MET A 59 6.66 16.32 -0.86
C MET A 59 6.70 14.88 -0.33
N GLU A 60 6.68 14.70 0.97
CA GLU A 60 6.62 13.38 1.60
C GLU A 60 5.38 12.56 1.16
N ASN A 61 4.23 13.22 1.03
CA ASN A 61 3.01 12.57 0.54
C ASN A 61 3.10 12.21 -0.94
N ILE A 62 3.73 13.04 -1.76
CA ILE A 62 3.96 12.75 -3.18
C ILE A 62 4.90 11.55 -3.31
N GLU A 63 6.01 11.53 -2.57
CA GLU A 63 6.97 10.41 -2.57
C GLU A 63 6.32 9.10 -2.13
N LYS A 64 5.54 9.12 -1.06
CA LYS A 64 4.77 7.97 -0.60
C LYS A 64 3.77 7.48 -1.66
N MET A 65 3.15 8.41 -2.40
CA MET A 65 2.20 8.06 -3.44
C MET A 65 2.90 7.45 -4.66
N ILE A 66 3.99 8.04 -5.12
CA ILE A 66 4.79 7.53 -6.25
C ILE A 66 5.22 6.09 -5.97
N ASN A 67 5.67 5.81 -4.75
CA ASN A 67 6.17 4.51 -4.33
C ASN A 67 5.08 3.54 -3.84
N CYS A 68 3.82 3.91 -3.94
CA CYS A 68 2.70 3.11 -3.45
C CYS A 68 2.55 1.81 -4.22
N GLY A 69 2.72 0.68 -3.52
CA GLY A 69 2.61 -0.65 -4.10
C GLY A 69 3.83 -1.10 -4.90
N ASP A 70 4.96 -0.41 -4.73
CA ASP A 70 6.23 -0.83 -5.31
C ASP A 70 6.91 -1.89 -4.43
N PRO A 71 7.21 -3.07 -4.96
CA PRO A 71 7.94 -4.10 -4.22
C PRO A 71 9.32 -3.67 -3.71
N SER A 72 9.97 -2.72 -4.40
CA SER A 72 11.30 -2.20 -4.02
C SER A 72 11.30 -1.49 -2.67
N PHE A 73 10.15 -0.95 -2.25
CA PHE A 73 9.97 -0.29 -0.96
C PHE A 73 9.52 -1.23 0.16
N GLY A 74 9.55 -2.52 -0.12
CA GLY A 74 9.21 -3.55 0.83
C GLY A 74 7.76 -4.02 0.74
N GLY A 75 7.48 -5.05 1.52
CA GLY A 75 6.17 -5.68 1.59
C GLY A 75 6.13 -6.76 2.65
N ALA A 76 4.99 -7.39 2.80
CA ALA A 76 4.79 -8.52 3.69
C ALA A 76 4.66 -9.81 2.89
N MET A 77 5.31 -10.87 3.38
CA MET A 77 5.18 -12.20 2.82
C MET A 77 4.16 -12.99 3.63
N TYR A 78 3.14 -13.48 2.98
CA TYR A 78 2.11 -14.32 3.58
C TYR A 78 2.27 -15.76 3.10
N GLY A 79 2.33 -16.70 4.04
CA GLY A 79 2.33 -18.14 3.77
C GLY A 79 0.96 -18.75 4.03
N CYS A 80 0.49 -19.59 3.13
CA CYS A 80 -0.72 -20.36 3.38
C CYS A 80 -0.36 -21.60 4.20
N PRO A 81 -0.90 -21.78 5.41
CA PRO A 81 -0.58 -22.94 6.24
C PRO A 81 -1.11 -24.26 5.65
N HIS A 82 -2.08 -24.19 4.73
CA HIS A 82 -2.70 -25.34 4.12
C HIS A 82 -1.96 -25.90 2.90
N CYS A 83 -1.43 -25.01 2.04
CA CYS A 83 -0.82 -25.40 0.78
C CYS A 83 0.63 -24.94 0.62
N GLY A 84 1.20 -24.26 1.63
CA GLY A 84 2.57 -23.73 1.61
C GLY A 84 2.85 -22.63 0.59
N LYS A 85 1.85 -22.19 -0.17
CA LYS A 85 2.03 -21.11 -1.16
C LYS A 85 2.34 -19.80 -0.48
N LEU A 86 3.36 -19.11 -1.00
CA LEU A 86 3.76 -17.80 -0.54
C LEU A 86 3.15 -16.71 -1.44
N LYS A 87 2.67 -15.64 -0.81
CA LYS A 87 2.16 -14.45 -1.49
C LYS A 87 2.85 -13.21 -0.94
N PHE A 88 3.53 -12.48 -1.82
CA PHE A 88 4.11 -11.19 -1.49
C PHE A 88 3.06 -10.07 -1.69
N VAL A 89 2.93 -9.21 -0.70
CA VAL A 89 2.03 -8.04 -0.76
C VAL A 89 2.85 -6.79 -0.49
N PRO A 90 3.05 -5.93 -1.50
CA PRO A 90 3.82 -4.70 -1.35
C PRO A 90 3.09 -3.71 -0.43
N PHE A 91 3.86 -2.90 0.30
CA PHE A 91 3.31 -1.88 1.16
C PHE A 91 2.54 -0.81 0.38
N ARG A 92 1.50 -0.29 1.03
CA ARG A 92 0.64 0.76 0.49
C ARG A 92 0.86 2.05 1.28
N CYS A 93 0.71 3.20 0.60
CA CYS A 93 0.96 4.50 1.23
C CYS A 93 -0.13 4.92 2.23
N HIS A 94 -1.29 4.30 2.23
CA HIS A 94 -2.46 4.64 3.04
C HIS A 94 -2.87 6.13 2.99
N SER A 95 -2.35 6.87 2.02
CA SER A 95 -2.65 8.28 1.83
C SER A 95 -4.00 8.47 1.14
N ARG A 96 -4.78 9.45 1.60
CA ARG A 96 -6.00 9.88 0.92
C ARG A 96 -5.71 10.54 -0.42
N PHE A 97 -4.51 11.05 -0.58
CA PHE A 97 -4.01 11.69 -1.80
C PHE A 97 -3.78 10.67 -2.92
N CYS A 98 -3.43 9.45 -2.58
CA CYS A 98 -3.26 8.36 -3.54
C CYS A 98 -4.63 7.87 -4.03
N PRO A 99 -4.91 7.88 -5.34
CA PRO A 99 -6.22 7.48 -5.87
C PRO A 99 -6.63 6.06 -5.46
N THR A 100 -5.68 5.13 -5.47
CA THR A 100 -5.94 3.74 -5.10
C THR A 100 -6.27 3.59 -3.61
N CYS A 101 -5.45 4.20 -2.73
CA CYS A 101 -5.64 4.12 -1.28
C CYS A 101 -6.79 5.00 -0.81
N GLY A 102 -6.92 6.19 -1.39
CA GLY A 102 -7.99 7.13 -1.07
C GLY A 102 -9.38 6.60 -1.45
N ASN A 103 -9.51 5.96 -2.60
CA ASN A 103 -10.76 5.34 -3.01
C ASN A 103 -11.16 4.20 -2.05
N LYS A 104 -10.21 3.32 -1.71
CA LYS A 104 -10.43 2.26 -0.72
C LYS A 104 -10.90 2.84 0.62
N TYR A 105 -10.20 3.86 1.13
CA TYR A 105 -10.57 4.54 2.36
C TYR A 105 -11.98 5.15 2.30
N SER A 106 -12.33 5.79 1.18
CA SER A 106 -13.65 6.40 0.99
C SER A 106 -14.77 5.36 0.98
N MET A 107 -14.55 4.24 0.31
CA MET A 107 -15.51 3.12 0.28
C MET A 107 -15.71 2.51 1.67
N GLU A 108 -14.64 2.21 2.39
CA GLU A 108 -14.69 1.65 3.75
C GLU A 108 -15.41 2.62 4.70
N ARG A 109 -15.12 3.91 4.61
CA ARG A 109 -15.77 4.94 5.42
C ARG A 109 -17.25 5.09 5.07
N SER A 110 -17.60 5.10 3.79
CA SER A 110 -18.99 5.17 3.33
C SER A 110 -19.80 3.98 3.85
N THR A 111 -19.27 2.77 3.74
CA THR A 111 -19.89 1.55 4.25
C THR A 111 -20.08 1.64 5.76
N SER A 112 -19.04 2.02 6.50
CA SER A 112 -19.12 2.18 7.95
C SER A 112 -20.15 3.23 8.39
N MET A 113 -20.26 4.32 7.62
CA MET A 113 -21.25 5.37 7.92
C MET A 113 -22.67 4.95 7.60
N SER A 114 -22.89 4.15 6.56
CA SER A 114 -24.23 3.68 6.17
C SER A 114 -24.94 2.92 7.28
N PHE A 115 -24.20 2.17 8.11
CA PHE A 115 -24.75 1.49 9.28
C PHE A 115 -25.07 2.41 10.47
N LYS A 116 -24.52 3.62 10.46
CA LYS A 116 -24.73 4.61 11.55
C LYS A 116 -25.78 5.65 11.22
N LEU A 117 -26.23 5.70 9.97
CA LEU A 117 -27.24 6.67 9.54
C LEU A 117 -28.61 6.25 10.06
N ILE A 118 -29.34 7.23 10.59
CA ILE A 118 -30.73 7.07 10.99
C ILE A 118 -31.58 6.97 9.72
N ASN A 119 -32.53 6.03 9.70
CA ASN A 119 -33.42 5.85 8.56
C ASN A 119 -34.52 6.93 8.53
N VAL A 120 -34.12 8.15 8.14
CA VAL A 120 -35.00 9.29 7.93
C VAL A 120 -34.71 9.89 6.54
N PRO A 121 -35.72 10.51 5.89
CA PRO A 121 -35.48 11.19 4.62
C PRO A 121 -34.48 12.33 4.83
N HIS A 122 -33.37 12.27 4.14
CA HIS A 122 -32.38 13.34 4.12
C HIS A 122 -32.61 14.23 2.90
N ARG A 123 -32.54 15.55 3.10
CA ARG A 123 -32.59 16.54 2.04
C ARG A 123 -31.18 16.90 1.60
#